data_d422136064226bf51212887b348225f2
#
_entry.id   d422136064226bf51212887b348225f2
#
_cell.length_a   1.000
_cell.length_b   1.000
_cell.length_c   1.000
_cell.angle_alpha   90.00
_cell.angle_beta   90.00
_cell.angle_gamma   90.00
#
_symmetry.space_group_name_H-M   'P 1'
#
loop_
_entity.id
_entity.type
_entity.pdbx_description
1 polymer ?
#
loop_
_entity_poly.entity_id
_entity_poly.type
_entity_poly.pdbx_seq_one_letter_code
_entity_poly.pdbx_strand_id
1 'polypeptide(L)'
;MIRIGICSPMDAFETVAQMGFDYMETGLVPLYRLSDEDFARMCERVDRAPIRIEAFNGMLPGTLPVTGPNVDGGALDEYLEKSFARARRLGAEVVVFGSGAARNVPA
;
A
#
# COMPACT_ATOMS: atom_id res chain seq x y z
N MET A 1 16.44 13.32 -14.94
CA MET A 1 15.14 13.99 -14.73
C MET A 1 14.57 13.61 -13.37
N ILE A 2 14.09 14.57 -12.62
CA ILE A 2 13.45 14.31 -11.32
C ILE A 2 12.02 13.85 -11.56
N ARG A 3 11.65 12.76 -10.91
CA ARG A 3 10.26 12.27 -10.88
C ARG A 3 9.61 12.71 -9.57
N ILE A 4 8.39 13.22 -9.66
CA ILE A 4 7.66 13.74 -8.50
C ILE A 4 6.34 12.97 -8.37
N GLY A 5 6.14 12.39 -7.18
CA GLY A 5 4.89 11.75 -6.80
C GLY A 5 4.22 12.45 -5.64
N ILE A 6 3.00 12.06 -5.35
CA ILE A 6 2.25 12.57 -4.22
C ILE A 6 1.57 11.40 -3.46
N CYS A 7 1.50 11.54 -2.15
CA CYS A 7 0.75 10.60 -1.30
C CYS A 7 -0.71 11.03 -1.25
N SER A 8 -1.60 10.12 -1.56
CA SER A 8 -3.05 10.36 -1.59
C SER A 8 -3.82 9.07 -1.32
N PRO A 9 -5.07 9.15 -0.86
CA PRO A 9 -5.94 7.97 -0.84
C PRO A 9 -6.16 7.38 -2.23
N MET A 10 -6.42 6.09 -2.31
CA MET A 10 -6.59 5.39 -3.60
C MET A 10 -7.75 5.96 -4.42
N ASP A 11 -8.80 6.44 -3.80
CA ASP A 11 -9.96 7.00 -4.52
C ASP A 11 -9.64 8.28 -5.27
N ALA A 12 -8.55 8.96 -4.95
CA ALA A 12 -8.09 10.16 -5.64
C ALA A 12 -7.18 9.86 -6.84
N PHE A 13 -7.00 8.61 -7.23
CA PHE A 13 -5.99 8.21 -8.21
C PHE A 13 -6.12 8.96 -9.55
N GLU A 14 -7.32 9.03 -10.12
CA GLU A 14 -7.53 9.72 -11.39
C GLU A 14 -7.23 11.21 -11.30
N THR A 15 -7.60 11.84 -10.17
CA THR A 15 -7.29 13.25 -9.94
C THR A 15 -5.78 13.47 -9.92
N VAL A 16 -5.04 12.61 -9.21
CA VAL A 16 -3.57 12.67 -9.16
C VAL A 16 -2.97 12.51 -10.56
N ALA A 17 -3.47 11.55 -11.33
CA ALA A 17 -3.01 11.32 -12.70
C ALA A 17 -3.21 12.56 -13.59
N GLN A 18 -4.36 13.24 -13.44
CA GLN A 18 -4.67 14.44 -14.20
C GLN A 18 -3.82 15.65 -13.80
N MET A 19 -3.31 15.68 -12.58
CA MET A 19 -2.48 16.77 -12.08
C MET A 19 -1.04 16.74 -12.63
N GLY A 20 -0.65 15.70 -13.33
CA GLY A 20 0.67 15.62 -13.97
C GLY A 20 1.77 15.07 -13.09
N PHE A 21 1.46 14.45 -11.95
CA PHE A 21 2.45 13.74 -11.15
C PHE A 21 2.98 12.51 -11.89
N ASP A 22 4.23 12.14 -11.59
CA ASP A 22 4.87 11.00 -12.24
C ASP A 22 4.42 9.66 -11.65
N TYR A 23 4.00 9.66 -10.38
CA TYR A 23 3.47 8.47 -9.69
C TYR A 23 2.66 8.88 -8.46
N MET A 24 1.94 7.92 -7.90
CA MET A 24 1.22 8.10 -6.63
C MET A 24 1.79 7.16 -5.56
N GLU A 25 1.79 7.65 -4.33
CA GLU A 25 1.96 6.82 -3.12
C GLU A 25 0.61 6.72 -2.40
N THR A 26 0.33 5.55 -1.81
CA THR A 26 -0.89 5.34 -1.02
C THR A 26 -0.64 4.33 0.11
N GLY A 27 -1.64 4.11 0.96
CA GLY A 27 -1.54 3.19 2.08
C GLY A 27 -1.64 1.72 1.67
N LEU A 28 -0.77 0.87 2.22
CA LEU A 28 -0.81 -0.56 1.97
C LEU A 28 -1.98 -1.25 2.68
N VAL A 29 -2.27 -0.86 3.92
CA VAL A 29 -3.36 -1.45 4.70
C VAL A 29 -4.72 -1.27 4.01
N PRO A 30 -5.09 -0.07 3.53
CA PRO A 30 -6.32 0.09 2.77
C PRO A 30 -6.36 -0.78 1.51
N LEU A 31 -5.24 -0.95 0.82
CA LEU A 31 -5.16 -1.84 -0.35
C LEU A 31 -5.45 -3.30 0.02
N TYR A 32 -4.86 -3.77 1.11
CA TYR A 32 -5.11 -5.13 1.61
C TYR A 32 -6.58 -5.34 1.96
N ARG A 33 -7.24 -4.32 2.51
CA ARG A 33 -8.64 -4.40 2.97
C ARG A 33 -9.68 -4.36 1.86
N LEU A 34 -9.30 -4.04 0.64
CA LEU A 34 -10.24 -4.06 -0.48
C LEU A 34 -10.76 -5.48 -0.69
N SER A 35 -12.04 -5.60 -1.04
CA SER A 35 -12.57 -6.85 -1.57
C SER A 35 -11.85 -7.22 -2.86
N ASP A 36 -11.93 -8.48 -3.27
CA ASP A 36 -11.33 -8.90 -4.55
C ASP A 36 -11.95 -8.14 -5.72
N GLU A 37 -13.24 -7.84 -5.65
CA GLU A 37 -13.94 -7.06 -6.68
C GLU A 37 -13.44 -5.61 -6.74
N ASP A 38 -13.29 -4.96 -5.59
CA ASP A 38 -12.80 -3.58 -5.53
C ASP A 38 -11.34 -3.49 -5.95
N PHE A 39 -10.54 -4.51 -5.60
CA PHE A 39 -9.18 -4.58 -6.07
C PHE A 39 -9.10 -4.73 -7.59
N ALA A 40 -9.94 -5.59 -8.17
CA ALA A 40 -9.99 -5.75 -9.63
C ALA A 40 -10.35 -4.42 -10.32
N ARG A 41 -11.30 -3.67 -9.78
CA ARG A 41 -11.63 -2.33 -10.29
C ARG A 41 -10.46 -1.36 -10.18
N MET A 42 -9.72 -1.42 -9.07
CA MET A 42 -8.53 -0.57 -8.90
C MET A 42 -7.45 -0.91 -9.93
N CYS A 43 -7.25 -2.19 -10.22
CA CYS A 43 -6.32 -2.62 -11.27
C CYS A 43 -6.70 -2.03 -12.63
N GLU A 44 -7.99 -2.08 -12.98
CA GLU A 44 -8.47 -1.50 -14.24
C GLU A 44 -8.23 0.00 -14.30
N ARG A 45 -8.49 0.72 -13.21
CA ARG A 45 -8.27 2.17 -13.14
C ARG A 45 -6.79 2.50 -13.37
N VAL A 46 -5.90 1.78 -12.71
CA VAL A 46 -4.46 2.00 -12.85
C VAL A 46 -3.99 1.64 -14.26
N ASP A 47 -4.49 0.55 -14.84
CA ASP A 47 -4.11 0.12 -16.19
C ASP A 47 -4.50 1.15 -17.27
N ARG A 48 -5.54 1.94 -17.04
CA ARG A 48 -6.00 2.97 -17.97
C ARG A 48 -5.27 4.31 -17.82
N ALA A 49 -4.49 4.48 -16.78
CA ALA A 49 -3.87 5.76 -16.45
C ALA A 49 -2.43 5.86 -16.98
N PRO A 50 -1.91 7.09 -17.18
CA PRO A 50 -0.54 7.28 -17.61
C PRO A 50 0.48 7.11 -16.47
N ILE A 51 0.03 6.97 -15.22
CA ILE A 51 0.88 6.79 -14.04
C ILE A 51 0.51 5.49 -13.32
N ARG A 52 1.35 5.08 -12.38
CA ARG A 52 1.10 3.92 -11.54
C ARG A 52 1.21 4.30 -10.07
N ILE A 53 0.86 3.38 -9.18
CA ILE A 53 1.06 3.55 -7.74
C ILE A 53 2.38 2.82 -7.43
N GLU A 54 3.46 3.60 -7.29
CA GLU A 54 4.81 3.05 -7.18
C GLU A 54 5.33 2.96 -5.76
N ALA A 55 4.67 3.62 -4.81
CA ALA A 55 5.07 3.62 -3.41
C ALA A 55 3.86 3.36 -2.52
N PHE A 56 4.09 2.56 -1.48
CA PHE A 56 3.07 2.27 -0.47
C PHE A 56 3.65 2.54 0.90
N ASN A 57 2.86 3.17 1.78
CA ASN A 57 3.26 3.47 3.15
C ASN A 57 2.41 2.68 4.15
N GLY A 58 2.74 2.81 5.45
CA GLY A 58 1.98 2.15 6.49
C GLY A 58 1.93 0.64 6.31
N MET A 59 3.09 -0.01 6.15
CA MET A 59 3.19 -1.40 5.74
C MET A 59 2.34 -2.36 6.58
N LEU A 60 2.29 -2.16 7.92
CA LEU A 60 1.58 -3.07 8.81
C LEU A 60 0.45 -2.37 9.57
N PRO A 61 -0.71 -3.04 9.72
CA PRO A 61 -1.74 -2.54 10.64
C PRO A 61 -1.28 -2.71 12.09
N GLY A 62 -1.80 -1.87 12.99
CA GLY A 62 -1.49 -1.97 14.41
C GLY A 62 -1.93 -3.27 15.06
N THR A 63 -2.83 -4.02 14.42
CA THR A 63 -3.32 -5.33 14.88
C THR A 63 -2.36 -6.48 14.57
N LEU A 64 -1.30 -6.24 13.80
CA LEU A 64 -0.27 -7.25 13.50
C LEU A 64 1.09 -6.78 14.00
N PRO A 65 1.38 -6.93 15.32
CA PRO A 65 2.65 -6.48 15.87
C PRO A 65 3.81 -7.36 15.40
N VAL A 66 4.99 -6.74 15.27
CA VAL A 66 6.25 -7.45 15.00
C VAL A 66 7.15 -7.53 16.22
N THR A 67 6.71 -6.96 17.34
CA THR A 67 7.45 -6.97 18.62
C THR A 67 6.49 -7.34 19.74
N GLY A 68 7.04 -7.92 20.81
CA GLY A 68 6.28 -8.28 21.99
C GLY A 68 5.68 -9.67 21.95
N PRO A 69 4.84 -10.03 22.98
CA PRO A 69 4.36 -11.40 23.15
C PRO A 69 3.26 -11.83 22.19
N ASN A 70 2.64 -10.90 21.48
CA ASN A 70 1.47 -11.16 20.63
C ASN A 70 1.81 -11.27 19.13
N VAL A 71 3.07 -11.50 18.80
CA VAL A 71 3.49 -11.67 17.41
C VAL A 71 2.92 -12.97 16.85
N ASP A 72 2.23 -12.89 15.72
CA ASP A 72 1.70 -14.03 14.99
C ASP A 72 2.37 -14.09 13.62
N GLY A 73 3.39 -14.93 13.48
CA GLY A 73 4.18 -15.06 12.25
C GLY A 73 3.35 -15.56 11.07
N GLY A 74 2.40 -16.47 11.30
CA GLY A 74 1.54 -16.97 10.24
C GLY A 74 0.61 -15.89 9.69
N ALA A 75 0.01 -15.10 10.57
CA ALA A 75 -0.85 -13.98 10.17
C ALA A 75 -0.05 -12.89 9.46
N LEU A 76 1.16 -12.60 9.91
CA LEU A 76 2.07 -11.65 9.25
C LEU A 76 2.42 -12.11 7.84
N ASP A 77 2.79 -13.37 7.67
CA ASP A 77 3.15 -13.93 6.36
C ASP A 77 1.97 -13.84 5.39
N GLU A 78 0.78 -14.23 5.81
CA GLU A 78 -0.42 -14.15 4.99
C GLU A 78 -0.73 -12.71 4.57
N TYR A 79 -0.66 -11.78 5.52
CA TYR A 79 -0.88 -10.36 5.22
C TYR A 79 0.14 -9.83 4.21
N LEU A 80 1.43 -10.11 4.44
CA LEU A 80 2.50 -9.61 3.59
C LEU A 80 2.42 -10.19 2.17
N GLU A 81 2.15 -11.50 2.06
CA GLU A 81 1.99 -12.12 0.74
C GLU A 81 0.88 -11.45 -0.07
N LYS A 82 -0.29 -11.33 0.52
CA LYS A 82 -1.45 -10.76 -0.16
C LYS A 82 -1.26 -9.27 -0.47
N SER A 83 -0.81 -8.49 0.51
CA SER A 83 -0.66 -7.05 0.33
C SER A 83 0.44 -6.70 -0.67
N PHE A 84 1.56 -7.41 -0.63
CA PHE A 84 2.67 -7.18 -1.56
C PHE A 84 2.32 -7.64 -2.98
N ALA A 85 1.60 -8.75 -3.13
CA ALA A 85 1.12 -9.18 -4.44
C ALA A 85 0.20 -8.13 -5.08
N ARG A 86 -0.71 -7.58 -4.29
CA ARG A 86 -1.59 -6.50 -4.74
C ARG A 86 -0.83 -5.23 -5.09
N ALA A 87 0.09 -4.82 -4.23
CA ALA A 87 0.91 -3.63 -4.46
C ALA A 87 1.74 -3.78 -5.74
N ARG A 88 2.36 -4.94 -5.93
CA ARG A 88 3.14 -5.25 -7.13
C ARG A 88 2.30 -5.15 -8.40
N ARG A 89 1.08 -5.67 -8.35
CA ARG A 89 0.15 -5.61 -9.48
C ARG A 89 -0.14 -4.17 -9.90
N LEU A 90 -0.19 -3.24 -8.94
CA LEU A 90 -0.45 -1.81 -9.20
C LEU A 90 0.81 -1.02 -9.59
N GLY A 91 1.99 -1.61 -9.49
CA GLY A 91 3.24 -0.98 -9.94
C GLY A 91 4.24 -0.64 -8.83
N ALA A 92 4.11 -1.24 -7.64
CA ALA A 92 4.96 -0.92 -6.49
C ALA A 92 6.45 -1.11 -6.78
N GLU A 93 7.23 -0.09 -6.44
CA GLU A 93 8.69 -0.10 -6.41
C GLU A 93 9.21 -0.06 -4.97
N VAL A 94 8.45 0.55 -4.06
CA VAL A 94 8.86 0.78 -2.67
C VAL A 94 7.68 0.58 -1.74
N VAL A 95 7.93 -0.08 -0.60
CA VAL A 95 7.01 -0.13 0.53
C VAL A 95 7.71 0.42 1.77
N VAL A 96 7.11 1.43 2.39
CA VAL A 96 7.69 2.12 3.55
C VAL A 96 7.22 1.43 4.84
N PHE A 97 8.17 0.95 5.62
CA PHE A 97 7.91 0.35 6.93
C PHE A 97 8.00 1.40 8.04
N GLY A 98 6.99 2.24 8.15
CA GLY A 98 6.81 3.14 9.31
C GLY A 98 6.15 2.39 10.48
N SER A 99 4.87 2.10 10.34
CA SER A 99 4.06 1.19 11.18
C SER A 99 4.35 1.25 12.68
N GLY A 100 4.34 2.47 13.27
CA GLY A 100 4.74 2.68 14.66
C GLY A 100 4.00 1.81 15.66
N ALA A 101 2.69 1.63 15.49
CA ALA A 101 1.89 0.79 16.39
C ALA A 101 2.30 -0.70 16.34
N ALA A 102 2.64 -1.21 15.15
CA ALA A 102 3.08 -2.60 14.99
C ALA A 102 4.49 -2.83 15.55
N ARG A 103 5.31 -1.79 15.63
CA ARG A 103 6.69 -1.84 16.14
C ARG A 103 6.82 -1.36 17.58
N ASN A 104 5.72 -1.21 18.28
CA ASN A 104 5.73 -0.72 19.66
C ASN A 104 6.40 -1.74 20.58
N VAL A 105 7.43 -1.31 21.30
CA VAL A 105 8.13 -2.16 22.27
C VAL A 105 7.41 -2.09 23.61
N PRO A 106 6.98 -3.22 24.18
CA PRO A 106 6.33 -3.22 25.49
C PRO A 106 7.26 -2.65 26.57
N ALA A 107 6.66 -1.95 27.53
CA ALA A 107 7.39 -1.39 28.67
C ALA A 107 7.90 -2.49 29.60
#